data_80e5ed8e1fd650b1cbd113e597a6415c
#
_entry.id   80e5ed8e1fd650b1cbd113e597a6415c
#
_cell.length_a   1.000
_cell.length_b   1.000
_cell.length_c   1.000
_cell.angle_alpha   90.00
_cell.angle_beta   90.00
_cell.angle_gamma   90.00
#
_symmetry.space_group_name_H-M   'P 1'
#
loop_
_entity.id
_entity.type
_entity.pdbx_description
1 polymer ?
#
loop_
_entity_poly.entity_id
_entity_poly.type
_entity_poly.pdbx_seq_one_letter_code
_entity_poly.pdbx_strand_id
1 'polypeptide(L)'
;MANNDSRPVDIQFGKFSWPVTAIASISHRISAVIIWVGLGIVLATLYFVSQSEESFDQVFIVLKTYFLAQFVVWGLLSAFGYYCMGTIKHLIQDMGYCEEFASGKIISWVAIILGLAISVLAGVYVWA
;
A
#
# COMPACT_ATOMS: atom_id res chain seq x y z
N MET A 1 9.41 -5.61 49.35
CA MET A 1 9.39 -4.30 48.65
C MET A 1 8.90 -4.55 47.22
N ALA A 2 7.65 -4.25 46.95
CA ALA A 2 7.07 -4.40 45.62
C ALA A 2 7.63 -3.26 44.77
N ASN A 3 8.50 -3.59 43.83
CA ASN A 3 8.95 -2.67 42.80
C ASN A 3 7.76 -2.46 41.86
N ASN A 4 7.03 -1.39 42.10
CA ASN A 4 5.90 -0.97 41.31
C ASN A 4 6.45 -0.37 40.00
N ASP A 5 6.95 -1.22 39.14
CA ASP A 5 7.40 -0.87 37.80
C ASP A 5 6.15 -0.58 36.96
N SER A 6 5.59 0.61 37.18
CA SER A 6 4.44 1.11 36.43
C SER A 6 4.90 1.46 35.01
N ARG A 7 5.19 0.42 34.22
CA ARG A 7 5.31 0.58 32.78
C ARG A 7 3.92 0.96 32.27
N PRO A 8 3.77 2.12 31.62
CA PRO A 8 2.48 2.49 31.07
C PRO A 8 2.10 1.48 29.97
N VAL A 9 1.24 0.52 30.33
CA VAL A 9 0.62 -0.43 29.41
C VAL A 9 -0.72 0.17 28.97
N ASP A 10 -0.69 1.29 28.29
CA ASP A 10 -1.92 1.92 27.80
C ASP A 10 -2.04 1.73 26.30
N ILE A 11 -2.50 0.52 25.90
CA ILE A 11 -2.92 0.26 24.51
C ILE A 11 -4.41 0.55 24.40
N GLN A 12 -4.79 1.79 24.64
CA GLN A 12 -6.14 2.26 24.33
C GLN A 12 -6.17 2.70 22.87
N PHE A 13 -6.67 1.85 21.98
CA PHE A 13 -6.76 2.09 20.54
C PHE A 13 -7.47 3.40 20.16
N GLY A 14 -8.26 3.99 21.06
CA GLY A 14 -8.99 5.24 20.82
C GLY A 14 -8.28 6.53 21.31
N LYS A 15 -7.24 6.43 22.13
CA LYS A 15 -6.53 7.59 22.72
C LYS A 15 -5.04 7.65 22.39
N PHE A 16 -4.54 6.66 21.65
CA PHE A 16 -3.13 6.57 21.30
C PHE A 16 -2.84 7.42 20.06
N SER A 17 -1.98 8.42 20.17
CA SER A 17 -1.48 9.16 19.01
C SER A 17 -0.45 8.30 18.27
N TRP A 18 -0.87 7.69 17.16
CA TRP A 18 0.00 6.85 16.36
C TRP A 18 1.13 7.68 15.73
N PRO A 19 2.41 7.36 16.01
CA PRO A 19 3.52 8.05 15.34
C PRO A 19 3.47 7.74 13.84
N VAL A 20 3.82 8.73 13.01
CA VAL A 20 3.78 8.59 11.55
C VAL A 20 4.62 7.42 11.02
N THR A 21 5.69 7.07 11.72
CA THR A 21 6.53 5.90 11.41
C THR A 21 5.75 4.59 11.54
N ALA A 22 4.90 4.47 12.56
CA ALA A 22 4.03 3.31 12.75
C ALA A 22 2.94 3.25 11.67
N ILE A 23 2.30 4.40 11.35
CA ILE A 23 1.31 4.50 10.28
C ILE A 23 1.91 4.06 8.94
N ALA A 24 3.10 4.58 8.59
CA ALA A 24 3.79 4.21 7.36
C ALA A 24 4.09 2.70 7.30
N SER A 25 4.53 2.10 8.42
CA SER A 25 4.84 0.67 8.49
C SER A 25 3.59 -0.21 8.39
N ILE A 26 2.51 0.15 9.07
CA ILE A 26 1.24 -0.60 9.01
C ILE A 26 0.64 -0.50 7.61
N SER A 27 0.61 0.68 7.02
CA SER A 27 0.11 0.88 5.65
C SER A 27 0.91 0.09 4.62
N HIS A 28 2.22 -0.02 4.80
CA HIS A 28 3.06 -0.87 3.94
C HIS A 28 2.68 -2.35 4.04
N ARG A 29 2.41 -2.86 5.25
CA ARG A 29 1.95 -4.26 5.45
C ARG A 29 0.56 -4.50 4.86
N ILE A 30 -0.36 -3.56 5.03
CA ILE A 30 -1.70 -3.64 4.44
C ILE A 30 -1.60 -3.67 2.90
N SER A 31 -0.75 -2.82 2.32
CA SER A 31 -0.49 -2.82 0.86
C SER A 31 0.05 -4.17 0.39
N ALA A 32 0.94 -4.80 1.14
CA ALA A 32 1.43 -6.14 0.83
C ALA A 32 0.31 -7.18 0.77
N VAL A 33 -0.61 -7.16 1.73
CA VAL A 33 -1.77 -8.09 1.73
C VAL A 33 -2.67 -7.85 0.52
N ILE A 34 -2.95 -6.58 0.20
CA ILE A 34 -3.77 -6.21 -0.98
C ILE A 34 -3.09 -6.73 -2.26
N ILE A 35 -1.78 -6.57 -2.39
CA ILE A 35 -1.01 -7.06 -3.55
C ILE A 35 -1.07 -8.58 -3.64
N TRP A 36 -0.94 -9.31 -2.53
CA TRP A 36 -1.04 -10.77 -2.52
C TRP A 36 -2.40 -11.27 -3.01
N VAL A 37 -3.49 -10.67 -2.53
CA VAL A 37 -4.85 -10.98 -3.01
C VAL A 37 -4.99 -10.58 -4.47
N GLY A 38 -4.52 -9.38 -4.82
CA GLY A 38 -4.55 -8.85 -6.18
C GLY A 38 -3.76 -9.69 -7.18
N LEU A 39 -2.64 -10.28 -6.76
CA LEU A 39 -1.86 -11.19 -7.60
C LEU A 39 -2.71 -12.39 -8.05
N GLY A 40 -3.51 -12.96 -7.16
CA GLY A 40 -4.45 -14.02 -7.51
C GLY A 40 -5.46 -13.59 -8.59
N ILE A 41 -6.01 -12.38 -8.45
CA ILE A 41 -6.94 -11.81 -9.43
C ILE A 41 -6.24 -11.59 -10.78
N VAL A 42 -5.04 -11.00 -10.77
CA VAL A 42 -4.25 -10.74 -11.98
C VAL A 42 -3.91 -12.05 -12.70
N LEU A 43 -3.44 -13.07 -11.97
CA LEU A 43 -3.10 -14.37 -12.55
C LEU A 43 -4.32 -15.07 -13.15
N ALA A 44 -5.47 -15.04 -12.46
CA ALA A 44 -6.71 -15.58 -12.98
C ALA A 44 -7.17 -14.84 -14.25
N THR A 45 -7.06 -13.52 -14.26
CA THR A 45 -7.39 -12.69 -15.43
C THR A 45 -6.45 -12.99 -16.60
N LEU A 46 -5.14 -13.09 -16.36
CA LEU A 46 -4.15 -13.44 -17.38
C LEU A 46 -4.41 -14.84 -17.95
N TYR A 47 -4.74 -15.80 -17.10
CA TYR A 47 -5.12 -17.14 -17.56
C TYR A 47 -6.34 -17.10 -18.47
N PHE A 48 -7.39 -16.37 -18.09
CA PHE A 48 -8.61 -16.24 -18.90
C PHE A 48 -8.34 -15.54 -20.24
N VAL A 49 -7.61 -14.45 -20.24
CA VAL A 49 -7.23 -13.68 -21.44
C VAL A 49 -6.40 -14.52 -22.41
N SER A 50 -5.57 -15.43 -21.90
CA SER A 50 -4.70 -16.28 -22.73
C SER A 50 -5.45 -17.39 -23.47
N GLN A 51 -6.74 -17.61 -23.19
CA GLN A 51 -7.50 -18.71 -23.81
C GLN A 51 -7.97 -18.41 -25.25
N SER A 52 -8.34 -17.15 -25.52
CA SER A 52 -8.83 -16.74 -26.85
C SER A 52 -8.81 -15.22 -27.02
N GLU A 53 -8.86 -14.75 -28.25
CA GLU A 53 -9.02 -13.33 -28.58
C GLU A 53 -10.35 -12.78 -28.04
N GLU A 54 -11.42 -13.57 -28.09
CA GLU A 54 -12.72 -13.21 -27.53
C GLU A 54 -12.63 -12.96 -26.00
N SER A 55 -11.90 -13.80 -25.28
CA SER A 55 -11.68 -13.62 -23.82
C SER A 55 -10.92 -12.34 -23.51
N PHE A 56 -9.96 -11.97 -24.35
CA PHE A 56 -9.25 -10.71 -24.24
C PHE A 56 -10.20 -9.52 -24.40
N ASP A 57 -11.02 -9.53 -25.45
CA ASP A 57 -11.98 -8.46 -25.71
C ASP A 57 -13.01 -8.32 -24.58
N GLN A 58 -13.49 -9.43 -24.03
CA GLN A 58 -14.41 -9.43 -22.89
C GLN A 58 -13.79 -8.74 -21.66
N VAL A 59 -12.55 -9.09 -21.31
CA VAL A 59 -11.86 -8.46 -20.17
C VAL A 59 -11.62 -6.98 -20.44
N PHE A 60 -11.24 -6.61 -21.66
CA PHE A 60 -11.01 -5.22 -22.02
C PHE A 60 -12.30 -4.38 -21.91
N ILE A 61 -13.45 -4.93 -22.35
CA ILE A 61 -14.75 -4.29 -22.20
C ILE A 61 -15.10 -4.12 -20.71
N VAL A 62 -14.90 -5.17 -19.89
CA VAL A 62 -15.15 -5.11 -18.44
C VAL A 62 -14.33 -4.02 -17.78
N LEU A 63 -13.04 -3.95 -18.07
CA LEU A 63 -12.15 -2.93 -17.51
C LEU A 63 -12.51 -1.50 -17.95
N LYS A 64 -13.05 -1.34 -19.15
CA LYS A 64 -13.48 -0.03 -19.66
C LYS A 64 -14.86 0.41 -19.19
N THR A 65 -15.75 -0.53 -18.92
CA THR A 65 -17.18 -0.25 -18.71
C THR A 65 -17.57 -0.26 -17.24
N TYR A 66 -17.00 -1.17 -16.44
CA TYR A 66 -17.47 -1.38 -15.07
C TYR A 66 -16.61 -0.63 -14.05
N PHE A 67 -17.24 0.30 -13.35
CA PHE A 67 -16.58 1.07 -12.29
C PHE A 67 -15.90 0.19 -11.23
N LEU A 68 -16.52 -0.93 -10.84
CA LEU A 68 -15.94 -1.85 -9.85
C LEU A 68 -14.61 -2.45 -10.34
N ALA A 69 -14.52 -2.82 -11.61
CA ALA A 69 -13.29 -3.33 -12.21
C ALA A 69 -12.21 -2.24 -12.23
N GLN A 70 -12.56 -1.03 -12.63
CA GLN A 70 -11.67 0.12 -12.60
C GLN A 70 -11.19 0.44 -11.18
N PHE A 71 -12.09 0.38 -10.20
CA PHE A 71 -11.76 0.60 -8.79
C PHE A 71 -10.77 -0.45 -8.27
N VAL A 72 -10.93 -1.72 -8.62
CA VAL A 72 -9.99 -2.79 -8.27
C VAL A 72 -8.63 -2.54 -8.89
N VAL A 73 -8.56 -2.17 -10.18
CA VAL A 73 -7.29 -1.83 -10.85
C VAL A 73 -6.62 -0.63 -10.18
N TRP A 74 -7.37 0.42 -9.92
CA TRP A 74 -6.84 1.59 -9.20
C TRP A 74 -6.32 1.23 -7.82
N GLY A 75 -7.06 0.43 -7.05
CA GLY A 75 -6.67 -0.01 -5.72
C GLY A 75 -5.38 -0.84 -5.73
N LEU A 76 -5.23 -1.74 -6.70
CA LEU A 76 -4.02 -2.55 -6.87
C LEU A 76 -2.81 -1.70 -7.29
N LEU A 77 -2.98 -0.78 -8.23
CA LEU A 77 -1.91 0.15 -8.64
C LEU A 77 -1.49 1.06 -7.49
N SER A 78 -2.45 1.57 -6.72
CA SER A 78 -2.19 2.41 -5.54
C SER A 78 -1.45 1.64 -4.45
N ALA A 79 -1.89 0.42 -4.14
CA ALA A 79 -1.25 -0.44 -3.16
C ALA A 79 0.18 -0.80 -3.60
N PHE A 80 0.38 -1.13 -4.86
CA PHE A 80 1.69 -1.46 -5.41
C PHE A 80 2.64 -0.25 -5.36
N GLY A 81 2.17 0.93 -5.78
CA GLY A 81 2.96 2.16 -5.73
C GLY A 81 3.37 2.53 -4.30
N TYR A 82 2.44 2.46 -3.35
CA TYR A 82 2.76 2.70 -1.95
C TYR A 82 3.70 1.65 -1.38
N TYR A 83 3.51 0.37 -1.72
CA TYR A 83 4.40 -0.72 -1.32
C TYR A 83 5.84 -0.48 -1.78
N CYS A 84 6.04 -0.04 -3.02
CA CYS A 84 7.36 0.31 -3.54
C CYS A 84 8.00 1.45 -2.73
N MET A 85 7.25 2.51 -2.43
CA MET A 85 7.76 3.63 -1.62
C MET A 85 8.12 3.21 -0.19
N GLY A 86 7.27 2.39 0.43
CA GLY A 86 7.55 1.82 1.76
C GLY A 86 8.78 0.90 1.76
N THR A 87 8.96 0.10 0.73
CA THR A 87 10.13 -0.78 0.56
C THR A 87 11.41 0.04 0.41
N ILE A 88 11.41 1.09 -0.42
CA ILE A 88 12.54 2.00 -0.58
C ILE A 88 12.90 2.66 0.76
N LYS A 89 11.87 3.12 1.51
CA LYS A 89 12.09 3.67 2.86
C LYS A 89 12.80 2.66 3.77
N HIS A 90 12.33 1.41 3.81
CA HIS A 90 12.94 0.39 4.66
C HIS A 90 14.37 0.07 4.20
N LEU A 91 14.60 -0.01 2.90
CA LEU A 91 15.94 -0.26 2.35
C LEU A 91 16.92 0.86 2.75
N ILE A 92 16.50 2.12 2.69
CA ILE A 92 17.33 3.27 3.12
C ILE A 92 17.67 3.15 4.61
N GLN A 93 16.71 2.76 5.45
CA GLN A 93 16.93 2.57 6.88
C GLN A 93 17.84 1.35 7.16
N ASP A 94 17.69 0.26 6.44
CA ASP A 94 18.54 -0.93 6.56
C ASP A 94 19.99 -0.66 6.15
N MET A 95 20.23 0.36 5.31
CA MET A 95 21.55 0.84 4.95
C MET A 95 22.17 1.79 6.02
N GLY A 96 21.48 2.02 7.13
CA GLY A 96 21.95 2.88 8.22
C GLY A 96 21.65 4.37 8.04
N TYR A 97 20.79 4.74 7.06
CA TYR A 97 20.37 6.12 6.86
C TYR A 97 18.98 6.37 7.47
N CYS A 98 18.77 7.57 7.99
CA CYS A 98 17.48 7.97 8.55
C CYS A 98 16.97 7.07 9.71
N GLU A 99 17.87 6.54 10.52
CA GLU A 99 17.55 5.71 11.70
C GLU A 99 17.11 6.54 12.91
N GLU A 100 17.59 7.79 13.02
CA GLU A 100 17.20 8.69 14.10
C GLU A 100 15.70 9.03 14.03
N PHE A 101 15.10 9.28 15.18
CA PHE A 101 13.66 9.57 15.31
C PHE A 101 13.20 10.70 14.38
N ALA A 102 13.97 11.79 14.31
CA ALA A 102 13.63 12.95 13.49
C ALA A 102 13.69 12.63 11.99
N SER A 103 14.77 12.02 11.51
CA SER A 103 14.95 11.64 10.10
C SER A 103 14.02 10.49 9.68
N GLY A 104 13.78 9.54 10.58
CA GLY A 104 12.82 8.47 10.38
C GLY A 104 11.38 8.98 10.21
N LYS A 105 11.02 10.04 10.92
CA LYS A 105 9.72 10.73 10.74
C LYS A 105 9.63 11.40 9.37
N ILE A 106 10.67 12.09 8.93
CA ILE A 106 10.72 12.78 7.64
C ILE A 106 10.57 11.76 6.49
N ILE A 107 11.38 10.71 6.47
CA ILE A 107 11.32 9.70 5.41
C ILE A 107 9.97 8.97 5.38
N SER A 108 9.30 8.81 6.52
CA SER A 108 7.97 8.23 6.59
C SER A 108 6.92 9.15 5.94
N TRP A 109 6.98 10.45 6.19
CA TRP A 109 6.13 11.42 5.49
C TRP A 109 6.38 11.45 3.99
N VAL A 110 7.64 11.42 3.57
CA VAL A 110 8.00 11.36 2.14
C VAL A 110 7.40 10.13 1.49
N ALA A 111 7.52 8.96 2.10
CA ALA A 111 6.95 7.72 1.57
C ALA A 111 5.42 7.80 1.43
N ILE A 112 4.72 8.37 2.44
CA ILE A 112 3.26 8.55 2.40
C ILE A 112 2.85 9.51 1.29
N ILE A 113 3.50 10.67 1.20
CA ILE A 113 3.18 11.69 0.19
C ILE A 113 3.41 11.16 -1.23
N LEU A 114 4.54 10.48 -1.47
CA LEU A 114 4.82 9.87 -2.77
C LEU A 114 3.84 8.75 -3.10
N GLY A 115 3.48 7.92 -2.13
CA GLY A 115 2.46 6.89 -2.31
C GLY A 115 1.09 7.45 -2.67
N LEU A 116 0.68 8.54 -2.01
CA LEU A 116 -0.56 9.26 -2.35
C LEU A 116 -0.49 9.89 -3.74
N ALA A 117 0.63 10.50 -4.12
CA ALA A 117 0.82 11.06 -5.46
C ALA A 117 0.70 9.98 -6.54
N ILE A 118 1.30 8.81 -6.32
CA ILE A 118 1.17 7.66 -7.23
C ILE A 118 -0.28 7.19 -7.32
N SER A 119 -1.01 7.14 -6.20
CA SER A 119 -2.43 6.77 -6.19
C SER A 119 -3.30 7.74 -6.99
N VAL A 120 -3.04 9.05 -6.89
CA VAL A 120 -3.72 10.06 -7.70
C VAL A 120 -3.41 9.87 -9.18
N LEU A 121 -2.15 9.68 -9.55
CA LEU A 121 -1.74 9.41 -10.93
C LEU A 121 -2.37 8.13 -11.49
N ALA A 122 -2.43 7.08 -10.68
CA ALA A 122 -3.13 5.84 -11.04
C ALA A 122 -4.62 6.08 -11.27
N GLY A 123 -5.27 6.92 -10.45
CA GLY A 123 -6.66 7.31 -10.63
C GLY A 123 -6.87 8.08 -11.95
N VAL A 124 -6.02 9.05 -12.23
CA VAL A 124 -6.05 9.75 -13.52
C VAL A 124 -5.90 8.77 -14.69
N TYR A 125 -4.95 7.85 -14.61
CA TYR A 125 -4.73 6.85 -15.67
C TYR A 125 -5.94 5.93 -15.88
N VAL A 126 -6.62 5.52 -14.81
CA VAL A 126 -7.75 4.57 -14.89
C VAL A 126 -9.02 5.24 -15.36
N TRP A 127 -9.26 6.52 -15.01
CA TRP A 127 -10.54 7.22 -15.30
C TRP A 127 -10.42 8.38 -16.32
N ALA A 128 -9.22 8.77 -16.72
CA ALA A 128 -9.04 9.72 -17.82
C ALA A 128 -9.05 9.04 -19.20
#